data_78bc075b25fe3b070615f2bac207f875
#
_entry.id   78bc075b25fe3b070615f2bac207f875
#
_cell.length_a   1.000
_cell.length_b   1.000
_cell.length_c   1.000
_cell.angle_alpha   90.00
_cell.angle_beta   90.00
_cell.angle_gamma   90.00
#
_symmetry.space_group_name_H-M   'P 1'
#
loop_
_entity.id
_entity.type
_entity.pdbx_description
1 polymer ?
#
loop_
_entity_poly.entity_id
_entity_poly.type
_entity_poly.pdbx_seq_one_letter_code
_entity_poly.pdbx_strand_id
1 'polypeptide(L)'
;MDEQKNKDRIMQAATDLFQEKGPKFTMDELASALKMSKKTLYVYFTDKEDLFHHAVDHIFDSITDAKSKIITDETIELRERIIETLQVLPRQYQHIDFRQLYMLKDKY
;
A
#
# COMPACT_ATOMS: atom_id res chain seq x y z
N MET A 1 -18.58 -1.32 -3.30
CA MET A 1 -18.43 -1.28 -3.99
C MET A 1 -17.61 -0.45 -4.90
N ASP A 2 -18.16 0.27 -5.83
CA ASP A 2 -17.33 0.95 -6.83
C ASP A 2 -16.41 1.98 -6.20
N GLU A 3 -16.86 2.67 -5.16
CA GLU A 3 -16.04 3.67 -4.47
C GLU A 3 -14.83 3.03 -3.81
N GLN A 4 -15.01 1.91 -3.12
CA GLN A 4 -13.90 1.22 -2.48
C GLN A 4 -12.93 0.63 -3.51
N LYS A 5 -13.46 0.10 -4.60
CA LYS A 5 -12.60 -0.41 -5.69
C LYS A 5 -11.78 0.70 -6.31
N ASN A 6 -12.36 1.88 -6.49
CA ASN A 6 -11.64 3.03 -7.02
C ASN A 6 -10.54 3.49 -6.07
N LYS A 7 -10.83 3.53 -4.77
CA LYS A 7 -9.81 3.86 -3.76
C LYS A 7 -8.66 2.87 -3.79
N ASP A 8 -8.97 1.59 -3.89
CA ASP A 8 -7.94 0.54 -3.93
C ASP A 8 -7.09 0.66 -5.19
N ARG A 9 -7.70 0.94 -6.34
CA ARG A 9 -6.98 1.18 -7.58
C ARG A 9 -6.04 2.37 -7.47
N ILE A 10 -6.52 3.46 -6.88
CA ILE A 10 -5.72 4.67 -6.71
C ILE A 10 -4.53 4.38 -5.79
N MET A 11 -4.78 3.71 -4.66
CA MET A 11 -3.72 3.38 -3.71
C MET A 11 -2.69 2.43 -4.32
N GLN A 12 -3.14 1.45 -5.12
CA GLN A 12 -2.22 0.52 -5.78
C GLN A 12 -1.36 1.25 -6.82
N ALA A 13 -1.96 2.12 -7.62
CA ALA A 13 -1.23 2.90 -8.60
C ALA A 13 -0.23 3.85 -7.92
N ALA A 14 -0.62 4.45 -6.79
CA ALA A 14 0.28 5.30 -6.02
C ALA A 14 1.47 4.51 -5.48
N THR A 15 1.22 3.29 -5.00
CA THR A 15 2.28 2.39 -4.52
C THR A 15 3.25 2.04 -5.65
N ASP A 16 2.71 1.73 -6.83
CA ASP A 16 3.53 1.41 -7.99
C ASP A 16 4.40 2.59 -8.42
N LEU A 17 3.83 3.80 -8.42
CA LEU A 17 4.59 5.01 -8.75
C LEU A 17 5.67 5.31 -7.69
N PHE A 18 5.34 5.06 -6.43
CA PHE A 18 6.32 5.21 -5.35
C PHE A 18 7.51 4.26 -5.55
N GLN A 19 7.25 3.01 -5.93
CA GLN A 19 8.32 2.06 -6.21
C GLN A 19 9.17 2.48 -7.39
N GLU A 20 8.55 3.06 -8.42
CA GLU A 20 9.23 3.45 -9.65
C GLU A 20 9.99 4.77 -9.50
N LYS A 21 9.38 5.76 -8.90
CA LYS A 21 9.89 7.14 -8.86
C LYS A 21 10.22 7.65 -7.44
N GLY A 22 9.93 6.87 -6.42
CA GLY A 22 10.09 7.31 -5.04
C GLY A 22 9.02 8.32 -4.65
N PRO A 23 9.27 9.13 -3.60
CA PRO A 23 8.26 10.07 -3.10
C PRO A 23 8.00 11.27 -4.01
N LYS A 24 8.73 11.41 -5.10
CA LYS A 24 8.63 12.58 -5.98
C LYS A 24 7.52 12.47 -7.00
N PHE A 25 6.81 11.35 -7.10
CA PHE A 25 5.70 11.26 -8.04
C PHE A 25 4.66 12.33 -7.77
N THR A 26 3.94 12.76 -8.81
CA THR A 26 2.97 13.85 -8.72
C THR A 26 1.54 13.31 -8.86
N MET A 27 0.58 14.10 -8.41
CA MET A 27 -0.84 13.76 -8.60
C MET A 27 -1.20 13.75 -10.10
N ASP A 28 -0.55 14.59 -10.92
CA ASP A 28 -0.73 14.54 -12.37
C ASP A 28 -0.30 13.22 -12.97
N GLU A 29 0.86 12.72 -12.54
CA GLU A 29 1.36 11.43 -12.99
C GLU A 29 0.42 10.30 -12.58
N LEU A 30 -0.10 10.37 -11.37
CA LEU A 30 -1.03 9.37 -10.86
C LEU A 30 -2.34 9.39 -11.66
N ALA A 31 -2.89 10.57 -11.94
CA ALA A 31 -4.09 10.71 -12.73
C ALA A 31 -3.90 10.13 -14.14
N SER A 32 -2.75 10.41 -14.76
CA SER A 32 -2.41 9.87 -16.06
C SER A 32 -2.34 8.34 -16.05
N ALA A 33 -1.68 7.78 -15.05
CA ALA A 33 -1.56 6.33 -14.91
C ALA A 33 -2.91 5.65 -14.77
N LEU A 34 -3.84 6.30 -14.08
CA LEU A 34 -5.17 5.77 -13.85
C LEU A 34 -6.17 6.13 -14.94
N LYS A 35 -5.77 6.98 -15.88
CA LYS A 35 -6.65 7.48 -16.95
C LYS A 35 -7.89 8.17 -16.39
N MET A 36 -7.69 8.95 -15.34
CA MET A 36 -8.77 9.74 -14.74
C MET A 36 -8.29 11.17 -14.53
N SER A 37 -9.24 12.10 -14.30
CA SER A 37 -8.90 13.49 -14.07
C SER A 37 -8.37 13.71 -12.67
N LYS A 38 -7.57 14.77 -12.48
CA LYS A 38 -7.15 15.18 -11.14
C LYS A 38 -8.36 15.50 -10.25
N LYS A 39 -9.39 16.10 -10.84
CA LYS A 39 -10.62 16.39 -10.10
C LYS A 39 -11.21 15.13 -9.50
N THR A 40 -11.23 14.04 -10.25
CA THR A 40 -11.72 12.75 -9.77
C THR A 40 -10.85 12.22 -8.63
N LEU A 41 -9.52 12.34 -8.74
CA LEU A 41 -8.61 11.95 -7.66
C LEU A 41 -8.92 12.70 -6.37
N TYR A 42 -9.14 14.01 -6.47
CA TYR A 42 -9.40 14.84 -5.30
C TYR A 42 -10.78 14.60 -4.68
N VAL A 43 -11.66 13.89 -5.36
CA VAL A 43 -12.90 13.40 -4.74
C VAL A 43 -12.59 12.33 -3.68
N TYR A 44 -11.58 11.50 -3.94
CA TYR A 44 -11.23 10.39 -3.04
C TYR A 44 -10.19 10.78 -2.00
N PHE A 45 -9.24 11.60 -2.35
CA PHE A 45 -8.12 11.99 -1.47
C PHE A 45 -7.90 13.49 -1.57
N THR A 46 -7.87 14.15 -0.44
CA THR A 46 -7.82 15.62 -0.35
C THR A 46 -6.55 16.18 -1.00
N ASP A 47 -5.43 15.51 -0.82
CA ASP A 47 -4.14 15.90 -1.37
C ASP A 47 -3.21 14.69 -1.38
N LYS A 48 -1.96 14.91 -1.79
CA LYS A 48 -0.97 13.85 -1.85
C LYS A 48 -0.64 13.29 -0.47
N GLU A 49 -0.61 14.13 0.54
CA GLU A 49 -0.35 13.71 1.92
C GLU A 49 -1.44 12.76 2.41
N ASP A 50 -2.71 13.11 2.18
CA ASP A 50 -3.85 12.29 2.53
C ASP A 50 -3.79 10.93 1.83
N LEU A 51 -3.51 10.95 0.52
CA LEU A 51 -3.33 9.74 -0.26
C LEU A 51 -2.20 8.88 0.31
N PHE A 52 -1.09 9.51 0.67
CA PHE A 52 0.08 8.81 1.19
C PHE A 52 -0.23 8.09 2.50
N HIS A 53 -0.93 8.77 3.42
CA HIS A 53 -1.34 8.16 4.68
C HIS A 53 -2.22 6.93 4.46
N HIS A 54 -3.21 7.05 3.57
CA HIS A 54 -4.10 5.93 3.26
C HIS A 54 -3.36 4.78 2.59
N ALA A 55 -2.42 5.08 1.70
CA ALA A 55 -1.64 4.05 1.02
C ALA A 55 -0.74 3.29 2.00
N VAL A 56 -0.11 3.99 2.92
CA VAL A 56 0.73 3.35 3.95
C VAL A 56 -0.13 2.46 4.85
N ASP A 57 -1.28 2.95 5.29
CA ASP A 57 -2.19 2.15 6.11
C ASP A 57 -2.65 0.91 5.35
N HIS A 58 -2.96 1.05 4.08
CA HIS A 58 -3.39 -0.07 3.24
C HIS A 58 -2.29 -1.14 3.14
N ILE A 59 -1.04 -0.72 2.96
CA ILE A 59 0.10 -1.64 2.91
C ILE A 59 0.23 -2.42 4.22
N PHE A 60 0.20 -1.72 5.35
CA PHE A 60 0.35 -2.38 6.64
C PHE A 60 -0.84 -3.27 6.99
N ASP A 61 -2.06 -2.87 6.62
CA ASP A 61 -3.23 -3.71 6.79
C ASP A 61 -3.12 -5.00 5.99
N SER A 62 -2.62 -4.92 4.76
CA SER A 62 -2.41 -6.09 3.92
C SER A 62 -1.38 -7.04 4.52
N ILE A 63 -0.30 -6.50 5.08
CA ILE A 63 0.72 -7.29 5.75
C ILE A 63 0.14 -7.97 6.99
N THR A 64 -0.62 -7.23 7.79
CA THR A 64 -1.27 -7.74 8.99
C THR A 64 -2.24 -8.87 8.65
N ASP A 65 -3.05 -8.69 7.60
CA ASP A 65 -3.98 -9.73 7.15
C ASP A 65 -3.24 -10.99 6.72
N ALA A 66 -2.16 -10.85 5.96
CA ALA A 66 -1.37 -12.00 5.52
C ALA A 66 -0.77 -12.76 6.70
N LYS A 67 -0.23 -12.04 7.67
CA LYS A 67 0.33 -12.62 8.89
C LYS A 67 -0.74 -13.32 9.71
N SER A 68 -1.91 -12.70 9.84
CA SER A 68 -3.03 -13.27 10.60
C SER A 68 -3.50 -14.59 9.99
N LYS A 69 -3.56 -14.68 8.67
CA LYS A 69 -3.95 -15.92 7.98
C LYS A 69 -2.98 -17.06 8.27
N ILE A 70 -1.69 -16.76 8.32
CA ILE A 70 -0.67 -17.78 8.59
C ILE A 70 -0.74 -18.23 10.04
N ILE A 71 -0.79 -17.27 10.98
CA ILE A 71 -0.72 -17.62 12.41
C ILE A 71 -1.97 -18.38 12.87
N THR A 72 -3.09 -18.21 12.19
CA THR A 72 -4.34 -18.90 12.54
C THR A 72 -4.57 -20.19 11.74
N ASP A 73 -3.68 -20.54 10.82
CA ASP A 73 -3.81 -21.73 10.00
C ASP A 73 -3.41 -22.98 10.78
N GLU A 74 -4.39 -23.69 11.31
CA GLU A 74 -4.18 -24.88 12.13
C GLU A 74 -3.66 -26.09 11.35
N THR A 75 -3.64 -26.01 10.01
CA THR A 75 -3.06 -27.09 9.19
C THR A 75 -1.54 -27.08 9.21
N ILE A 76 -0.93 -25.99 9.69
CA ILE A 76 0.52 -25.80 9.79
C ILE A 76 0.92 -25.92 11.26
N GLU A 77 2.03 -26.61 11.52
CA GLU A 77 2.56 -26.74 12.87
C GLU A 77 2.87 -25.35 13.46
N LEU A 78 2.60 -25.18 14.75
CA LEU A 78 2.73 -23.88 15.41
C LEU A 78 4.10 -23.24 15.22
N ARG A 79 5.17 -24.01 15.33
CA ARG A 79 6.53 -23.52 15.17
C ARG A 79 6.72 -22.93 13.77
N GLU A 80 6.23 -23.62 12.74
CA GLU A 80 6.34 -23.17 11.37
C GLU A 80 5.48 -21.94 11.12
N ARG A 81 4.30 -21.88 11.74
CA ARG A 81 3.44 -20.69 11.65
C ARG A 81 4.16 -19.45 12.16
N ILE A 82 4.84 -19.56 13.29
CA ILE A 82 5.57 -18.45 13.89
C ILE A 82 6.70 -18.00 12.94
N ILE A 83 7.48 -18.93 12.44
CA ILE A 83 8.58 -18.62 11.53
C ILE A 83 8.09 -17.95 10.25
N GLU A 84 7.06 -18.48 9.63
CA GLU A 84 6.49 -17.93 8.40
C GLU A 84 5.87 -16.56 8.64
N THR A 85 5.19 -16.37 9.78
CA THR A 85 4.58 -15.09 10.12
C THR A 85 5.63 -13.99 10.23
N LEU A 86 6.80 -14.31 10.78
CA LEU A 86 7.89 -13.34 10.91
C LEU A 86 8.52 -12.98 9.57
N GLN A 87 8.40 -13.83 8.56
CA GLN A 87 9.05 -13.66 7.27
C GLN A 87 8.11 -13.19 6.17
N VAL A 88 6.79 -13.32 6.36
CA VAL A 88 5.86 -13.07 5.28
C VAL A 88 5.77 -11.59 4.94
N LEU A 89 5.79 -11.31 3.65
CA LEU A 89 5.51 -10.02 3.09
C LEU A 89 4.72 -10.25 1.81
N PRO A 90 3.51 -9.67 1.67
CA PRO A 90 2.74 -9.86 0.45
C PRO A 90 3.59 -9.56 -0.78
N ARG A 91 3.42 -10.39 -1.79
CA ARG A 91 4.28 -10.36 -2.98
C ARG A 91 4.33 -9.00 -3.65
N GLN A 92 3.21 -8.29 -3.67
CA GLN A 92 3.12 -6.99 -4.30
C GLN A 92 3.94 -5.91 -3.59
N TYR A 93 4.38 -6.16 -2.36
CA TYR A 93 5.11 -5.19 -1.56
C TYR A 93 6.57 -5.58 -1.33
N GLN A 94 7.04 -6.69 -1.92
CA GLN A 94 8.40 -7.18 -1.69
C GLN A 94 9.49 -6.25 -2.21
N HIS A 95 9.13 -5.37 -3.13
CA HIS A 95 10.08 -4.42 -3.73
C HIS A 95 10.03 -3.03 -3.09
N ILE A 96 9.17 -2.81 -2.10
CA ILE A 96 9.09 -1.52 -1.43
C ILE A 96 10.30 -1.33 -0.52
N ASP A 97 10.92 -0.16 -0.65
CA ASP A 97 11.99 0.23 0.27
C ASP A 97 11.35 0.79 1.54
N PHE A 98 11.19 -0.06 2.55
CA PHE A 98 10.55 0.33 3.80
C PHE A 98 11.39 1.34 4.59
N ARG A 99 12.69 1.39 4.37
CA ARG A 99 13.53 2.41 4.99
C ARG A 99 13.18 3.79 4.47
N GLN A 100 13.00 3.92 3.16
CA GLN A 100 12.59 5.16 2.54
C GLN A 100 11.19 5.56 3.00
N LEU A 101 10.29 4.59 3.07
CA LEU A 101 8.93 4.80 3.56
C LEU A 101 8.92 5.29 5.02
N TYR A 102 9.74 4.66 5.85
CA TYR A 102 9.87 5.04 7.26
C TYR A 102 10.37 6.48 7.42
N MET A 103 11.34 6.88 6.61
CA MET A 103 11.86 8.24 6.64
C MET A 103 10.82 9.29 6.25
N LEU A 104 9.88 8.91 5.38
CA LEU A 104 8.83 9.83 4.93
C LEU A 104 7.75 10.06 5.99
N LYS A 105 7.60 9.17 6.95
CA LYS A 105 6.55 9.34 7.97
C LYS A 105 6.69 10.64 8.75
N ASP A 106 7.92 11.09 8.96
CA ASP A 106 8.18 12.34 9.69
C ASP A 106 7.92 13.57 8.83
N LYS A 107 7.90 13.40 7.51
CA LYS A 107 7.59 14.47 6.57
C LYS A 107 6.09 14.65 6.40
N TYR A 108 5.35 13.59 6.47
CA TYR A 108 3.90 13.55 6.34
C TYR A 108 3.29 13.04 7.65
#